data_30e193f223961d61d7a14e86bd2853e3
#
_entry.id   30e193f223961d61d7a14e86bd2853e3
#
_cell.length_a   1.000
_cell.length_b   1.000
_cell.length_c   1.000
_cell.angle_alpha   90.00
_cell.angle_beta   90.00
_cell.angle_gamma   90.00
#
_symmetry.space_group_name_H-M   'P 1'
#
loop_
_entity.id
_entity.type
_entity.pdbx_description
1 polymer ?
#
loop_
_entity_poly.entity_id
_entity_poly.type
_entity_poly.pdbx_seq_one_letter_code
_entity_poly.pdbx_strand_id
1 'polypeptide(L)'
;LNEGLALKSTQVITIFVTIVLVSLLFWFLNRTKTGTSMRAYSDNEDLALLSGIDPKKIVLVTWVIAGILATIGGALYGLDKSFKPFTYFNNMLPIFAAAIVGGIGNPFGAFLGGYVIAFSEILLTYAYKKFFMYVLPESMEPEGLVQLLSTDYKFAVSFSILVIVLLYRPSGIFKGKVL
;
A
#
# COMPACT_ATOMS: atom_id res chain seq x y z
N LEU A 1 -3.91 -10.22 33.85
CA LEU A 1 -3.92 -8.86 33.30
C LEU A 1 -2.52 -8.41 32.84
N ASN A 2 -1.78 -9.23 32.10
CA ASN A 2 -0.51 -8.86 31.50
C ASN A 2 -0.42 -9.49 30.09
N GLU A 3 -1.44 -9.31 29.27
CA GLU A 3 -1.27 -9.45 27.81
C GLU A 3 -0.80 -8.09 27.29
N GLY A 4 0.46 -7.74 27.59
CA GLY A 4 1.13 -6.65 26.94
C GLY A 4 1.10 -6.87 25.43
N LEU A 5 0.93 -5.81 24.65
CA LEU A 5 1.04 -5.81 23.19
C LEU A 5 2.35 -6.51 22.77
N ALA A 6 2.29 -7.82 22.57
CA ALA A 6 3.42 -8.62 22.12
C ALA A 6 3.63 -8.36 20.61
N LEU A 7 4.31 -7.26 20.31
CA LEU A 7 4.77 -7.00 18.95
C LEU A 7 5.81 -8.06 18.59
N LYS A 8 5.54 -8.85 17.55
CA LYS A 8 6.56 -9.75 17.01
C LYS A 8 7.73 -8.92 16.50
N SER A 9 8.96 -9.35 16.78
CA SER A 9 10.18 -8.68 16.31
C SER A 9 10.14 -8.38 14.80
N THR A 10 9.55 -9.29 14.02
CA THR A 10 9.34 -9.11 12.58
C THR A 10 8.49 -7.88 12.25
N GLN A 11 7.43 -7.60 13.02
CA GLN A 11 6.55 -6.45 12.80
C GLN A 11 7.28 -5.13 13.07
N VAL A 12 8.09 -5.09 14.14
CA VAL A 12 8.90 -3.90 14.47
C VAL A 12 9.92 -3.63 13.37
N ILE A 13 10.61 -4.66 12.89
CA ILE A 13 11.56 -4.56 11.78
C ILE A 13 10.85 -4.07 10.51
N THR A 14 9.70 -4.63 10.18
CA THR A 14 8.93 -4.22 9.00
C THR A 14 8.53 -2.76 9.06
N ILE A 15 8.01 -2.28 10.18
CA ILE A 15 7.62 -0.88 10.37
C ILE A 15 8.83 0.03 10.21
N PHE A 16 9.95 -0.30 10.90
CA PHE A 16 11.18 0.51 10.83
C PHE A 16 11.72 0.59 9.41
N VAL A 17 11.87 -0.56 8.74
CA VAL A 17 12.37 -0.62 7.34
C VAL A 17 11.44 0.14 6.39
N THR A 18 10.13 0.01 6.55
CA THR A 18 9.15 0.73 5.71
C THR A 18 9.28 2.24 5.88
N ILE A 19 9.39 2.74 7.10
CA ILE A 19 9.59 4.18 7.37
C ILE A 19 10.89 4.68 6.73
N VAL A 20 11.98 3.93 6.87
CA VAL A 20 13.27 4.30 6.27
C VAL A 20 13.18 4.32 4.75
N LEU A 21 12.62 3.28 4.12
CA LEU A 21 12.50 3.20 2.66
C LEU A 21 11.62 4.31 2.09
N VAL A 22 10.47 4.57 2.70
CA VAL A 22 9.55 5.63 2.27
C VAL A 22 10.23 6.99 2.41
N SER A 23 10.90 7.24 3.52
CA SER A 23 11.65 8.49 3.75
C SER A 23 12.77 8.68 2.72
N LEU A 24 13.53 7.63 2.42
CA LEU A 24 14.58 7.65 1.41
C LEU A 24 14.01 7.89 0.00
N LEU A 25 12.90 7.24 -0.34
CA LEU A 25 12.24 7.45 -1.63
C LEU A 25 11.80 8.90 -1.80
N PHE A 26 11.11 9.47 -0.79
CA PHE A 26 10.68 10.87 -0.87
C PHE A 26 11.83 11.85 -0.86
N TRP A 27 12.88 11.58 -0.08
CA TRP A 27 14.10 12.38 -0.12
C TRP A 27 14.74 12.33 -1.50
N PHE A 28 14.88 11.15 -2.11
CA PHE A 28 15.41 10.96 -3.45
C PHE A 28 14.60 11.74 -4.48
N LEU A 29 13.27 11.56 -4.51
CA LEU A 29 12.39 12.22 -5.47
C LEU A 29 12.39 13.75 -5.34
N ASN A 30 12.54 14.28 -4.11
CA ASN A 30 12.42 15.71 -3.86
C ASN A 30 13.76 16.46 -3.85
N ARG A 31 14.86 15.78 -3.53
CA ARG A 31 16.15 16.43 -3.28
C ARG A 31 17.22 16.09 -4.30
N THR A 32 17.06 15.04 -5.11
CA THR A 32 18.08 14.70 -6.12
C THR A 32 17.73 15.24 -7.50
N LYS A 33 18.76 15.55 -8.29
CA LYS A 33 18.58 15.99 -9.69
C LYS A 33 17.83 14.94 -10.52
N THR A 34 18.15 13.67 -10.33
CA THR A 34 17.49 12.56 -11.02
C THR A 34 16.01 12.46 -10.62
N GLY A 35 15.69 12.55 -9.33
CA GLY A 35 14.30 12.54 -8.85
C GLY A 35 13.49 13.73 -9.39
N THR A 36 14.09 14.92 -9.45
CA THR A 36 13.45 16.09 -10.06
C THR A 36 13.22 15.89 -11.56
N SER A 37 14.20 15.32 -12.28
CA SER A 37 14.05 14.99 -13.71
C SER A 37 12.95 13.93 -13.93
N MET A 38 12.83 12.91 -13.05
CA MET A 38 11.76 11.92 -13.11
C MET A 38 10.39 12.56 -12.98
N ARG A 39 10.22 13.49 -12.05
CA ARG A 39 8.95 14.22 -11.88
C ARG A 39 8.66 15.11 -13.08
N ALA A 40 9.65 15.88 -13.56
CA ALA A 40 9.49 16.73 -14.76
C ALA A 40 9.10 15.91 -15.99
N TYR A 41 9.73 14.74 -16.18
CA TYR A 41 9.39 13.81 -17.26
C TYR A 41 7.96 13.24 -17.10
N SER A 42 7.58 12.86 -15.90
CA SER A 42 6.21 12.43 -15.60
C SER A 42 5.19 13.55 -15.77
N ASP A 43 5.59 14.81 -15.54
CA ASP A 43 4.72 15.97 -15.66
C ASP A 43 4.44 16.37 -17.09
N ASN A 44 5.44 16.45 -17.92
CA ASN A 44 5.30 16.70 -19.34
C ASN A 44 6.53 16.14 -20.08
N GLU A 45 6.32 15.04 -20.80
CA GLU A 45 7.37 14.34 -21.53
C GLU A 45 8.03 15.23 -22.58
N ASP A 46 7.24 15.95 -23.38
CA ASP A 46 7.76 16.79 -24.47
C ASP A 46 8.63 17.92 -23.94
N LEU A 47 8.17 18.61 -22.90
CA LEU A 47 8.96 19.70 -22.28
C LEU A 47 10.22 19.17 -21.60
N ALA A 48 10.17 17.98 -21.01
CA ALA A 48 11.34 17.36 -20.40
C ALA A 48 12.39 16.97 -21.44
N LEU A 49 11.96 16.45 -22.59
CA LEU A 49 12.85 16.15 -23.74
C LEU A 49 13.49 17.41 -24.29
N LEU A 50 12.73 18.48 -24.50
CA LEU A 50 13.25 19.78 -24.95
C LEU A 50 14.24 20.39 -23.95
N SER A 51 14.09 20.06 -22.66
CA SER A 51 15.02 20.48 -21.60
C SER A 51 16.28 19.61 -21.51
N GLY A 52 16.46 18.64 -22.41
CA GLY A 52 17.63 17.77 -22.46
C GLY A 52 17.60 16.59 -21.45
N ILE A 53 16.45 16.25 -20.92
CA ILE A 53 16.31 15.08 -20.05
C ILE A 53 16.31 13.81 -20.90
N ASP A 54 17.23 12.88 -20.63
CA ASP A 54 17.32 11.59 -21.31
C ASP A 54 16.27 10.61 -20.78
N PRO A 55 15.25 10.23 -21.59
CA PRO A 55 14.19 9.34 -21.17
C PRO A 55 14.70 7.94 -20.83
N LYS A 56 15.71 7.43 -21.56
CA LYS A 56 16.27 6.10 -21.31
C LYS A 56 16.84 5.98 -19.91
N LYS A 57 17.56 7.03 -19.49
CA LYS A 57 18.14 7.10 -18.14
C LYS A 57 17.05 7.17 -17.06
N ILE A 58 15.99 7.96 -17.29
CA ILE A 58 14.87 8.07 -16.36
C ILE A 58 14.16 6.73 -16.19
N VAL A 59 13.81 6.08 -17.31
CA VAL A 59 13.13 4.78 -17.29
C VAL A 59 14.00 3.72 -16.60
N LEU A 60 15.31 3.66 -16.89
CA LEU A 60 16.22 2.71 -16.24
C LEU A 60 16.27 2.92 -14.73
N VAL A 61 16.44 4.14 -14.26
CA VAL A 61 16.48 4.46 -12.82
C VAL A 61 15.15 4.11 -12.17
N THR A 62 14.02 4.37 -12.82
CA THR A 62 12.68 4.00 -12.31
C THR A 62 12.55 2.51 -12.12
N TRP A 63 12.98 1.70 -13.10
CA TRP A 63 12.94 0.23 -13.00
C TRP A 63 13.84 -0.30 -11.89
N VAL A 64 15.04 0.28 -11.72
CA VAL A 64 15.95 -0.12 -10.63
C VAL A 64 15.33 0.16 -9.27
N ILE A 65 14.77 1.36 -9.06
CA ILE A 65 14.11 1.72 -7.80
C ILE A 65 12.90 0.83 -7.55
N ALA A 66 12.06 0.62 -8.55
CA ALA A 66 10.88 -0.26 -8.45
C ALA A 66 11.29 -1.69 -8.09
N GLY A 67 12.34 -2.24 -8.72
CA GLY A 67 12.86 -3.56 -8.42
C GLY A 67 13.39 -3.70 -7.00
N ILE A 68 14.14 -2.70 -6.51
CA ILE A 68 14.63 -2.67 -5.13
C ILE A 68 13.45 -2.65 -4.13
N LEU A 69 12.50 -1.76 -4.32
CA LEU A 69 11.34 -1.64 -3.44
C LEU A 69 10.47 -2.90 -3.45
N ALA A 70 10.24 -3.50 -4.62
CA ALA A 70 9.49 -4.74 -4.76
C ALA A 70 10.20 -5.91 -4.06
N THR A 71 11.52 -6.03 -4.20
CA THR A 71 12.31 -7.08 -3.55
C THR A 71 12.26 -6.97 -2.05
N ILE A 72 12.48 -5.76 -1.50
CA ILE A 72 12.45 -5.55 -0.05
C ILE A 72 11.04 -5.75 0.49
N GLY A 73 10.01 -5.20 -0.18
CA GLY A 73 8.61 -5.38 0.20
C GLY A 73 8.20 -6.86 0.19
N GLY A 74 8.59 -7.59 -0.85
CA GLY A 74 8.35 -9.04 -0.95
C GLY A 74 9.05 -9.83 0.15
N ALA A 75 10.30 -9.49 0.47
CA ALA A 75 11.04 -10.13 1.56
C ALA A 75 10.39 -9.87 2.93
N LEU A 76 10.02 -8.63 3.24
CA LEU A 76 9.34 -8.27 4.49
C LEU A 76 7.98 -8.98 4.62
N TYR A 77 7.22 -9.04 3.53
CA TYR A 77 5.96 -9.79 3.51
C TYR A 77 6.16 -11.28 3.77
N GLY A 78 7.17 -11.88 3.14
CA GLY A 78 7.52 -13.29 3.34
C GLY A 78 7.98 -13.62 4.76
N LEU A 79 8.66 -12.69 5.45
CA LEU A 79 9.04 -12.82 6.85
C LEU A 79 7.82 -12.85 7.80
N ASP A 80 6.75 -12.11 7.47
CA ASP A 80 5.53 -12.08 8.28
C ASP A 80 4.57 -13.25 7.96
N LYS A 81 4.37 -13.59 6.69
CA LYS A 81 3.34 -14.53 6.22
C LYS A 81 3.87 -15.88 5.73
N SER A 82 5.19 -16.08 5.73
CA SER A 82 5.87 -17.23 5.12
C SER A 82 5.86 -17.20 3.58
N PHE A 83 6.86 -17.85 2.99
CA PHE A 83 7.02 -17.96 1.53
C PHE A 83 6.20 -19.13 1.02
N LYS A 84 4.93 -18.92 0.67
CA LYS A 84 4.05 -19.94 0.09
C LYS A 84 3.82 -19.65 -1.39
N PRO A 85 3.70 -20.69 -2.24
CA PRO A 85 3.30 -20.51 -3.63
C PRO A 85 1.99 -19.70 -3.73
N PHE A 86 1.88 -18.90 -4.78
CA PHE A 86 0.69 -18.05 -5.07
C PHE A 86 0.34 -16.95 -4.07
N THR A 87 0.97 -16.86 -2.91
CA THR A 87 0.67 -15.81 -1.91
C THR A 87 0.89 -14.41 -2.50
N TYR A 88 1.98 -14.24 -3.25
CA TYR A 88 2.29 -12.95 -3.90
C TYR A 88 1.34 -12.64 -5.07
N PHE A 89 0.89 -13.66 -5.77
CA PHE A 89 -0.10 -13.50 -6.84
C PHE A 89 -1.42 -12.97 -6.30
N ASN A 90 -1.88 -13.50 -5.17
CA ASN A 90 -3.10 -13.04 -4.53
C ASN A 90 -3.02 -11.57 -4.07
N ASN A 91 -1.82 -11.08 -3.73
CA ASN A 91 -1.63 -9.69 -3.35
C ASN A 91 -1.55 -8.71 -4.53
N MET A 92 -1.49 -9.20 -5.76
CA MET A 92 -1.43 -8.33 -6.94
C MET A 92 -2.62 -7.39 -7.03
N LEU A 93 -3.83 -7.90 -6.80
CA LEU A 93 -5.06 -7.08 -6.86
C LEU A 93 -5.07 -5.95 -5.82
N PRO A 94 -4.80 -6.17 -4.52
CA PRO A 94 -4.65 -5.11 -3.54
C PRO A 94 -3.56 -4.08 -3.89
N ILE A 95 -2.43 -4.51 -4.46
CA ILE A 95 -1.34 -3.61 -4.86
C ILE A 95 -1.78 -2.68 -5.99
N PHE A 96 -2.42 -3.21 -7.03
CA PHE A 96 -3.00 -2.39 -8.10
C PHE A 96 -4.10 -1.47 -7.59
N ALA A 97 -4.99 -1.98 -6.73
CA ALA A 97 -6.02 -1.17 -6.10
C ALA A 97 -5.40 0.00 -5.32
N ALA A 98 -4.36 -0.25 -4.54
CA ALA A 98 -3.65 0.78 -3.79
C ALA A 98 -3.06 1.88 -4.69
N ALA A 99 -2.42 1.50 -5.80
CA ALA A 99 -1.82 2.44 -6.74
C ALA A 99 -2.88 3.30 -7.46
N ILE A 100 -3.98 2.68 -7.90
CA ILE A 100 -5.06 3.37 -8.62
C ILE A 100 -5.88 4.24 -7.66
N VAL A 101 -6.25 3.72 -6.50
CA VAL A 101 -7.00 4.45 -5.46
C VAL A 101 -6.16 5.62 -4.94
N GLY A 102 -4.87 5.42 -4.78
CA GLY A 102 -3.93 6.47 -4.39
C GLY A 102 -3.79 7.59 -5.42
N GLY A 103 -3.94 7.26 -6.69
CA GLY A 103 -3.81 8.16 -7.84
C GLY A 103 -2.54 7.89 -8.65
N ILE A 104 -2.74 7.48 -9.89
CA ILE A 104 -1.64 7.18 -10.83
C ILE A 104 -0.79 8.44 -11.05
N GLY A 105 0.52 8.29 -10.99
CA GLY A 105 1.47 9.39 -11.14
C GLY A 105 1.78 10.18 -9.85
N ASN A 106 1.14 9.85 -8.72
CA ASN A 106 1.44 10.45 -7.43
C ASN A 106 2.02 9.41 -6.44
N PRO A 107 3.34 9.38 -6.21
CA PRO A 107 3.96 8.42 -5.29
C PRO A 107 3.45 8.52 -3.85
N PHE A 108 3.17 9.74 -3.38
CA PHE A 108 2.58 9.96 -2.06
C PHE A 108 1.14 9.43 -1.99
N GLY A 109 0.38 9.66 -3.07
CA GLY A 109 -0.97 9.12 -3.22
C GLY A 109 -0.96 7.59 -3.19
N ALA A 110 -0.08 6.93 -3.93
CA ALA A 110 0.03 5.48 -3.96
C ALA A 110 0.36 4.89 -2.56
N PHE A 111 1.26 5.54 -1.81
CA PHE A 111 1.58 5.16 -0.43
C PHE A 111 0.35 5.24 0.49
N LEU A 112 -0.37 6.37 0.47
CA LEU A 112 -1.59 6.55 1.25
C LEU A 112 -2.72 5.62 0.77
N GLY A 113 -2.83 5.37 -0.53
CA GLY A 113 -3.77 4.41 -1.11
C GLY A 113 -3.54 3.00 -0.57
N GLY A 114 -2.28 2.59 -0.41
CA GLY A 114 -1.91 1.33 0.25
C GLY A 114 -2.43 1.24 1.68
N TYR A 115 -2.32 2.31 2.47
CA TYR A 115 -2.89 2.36 3.81
C TYR A 115 -4.41 2.28 3.80
N VAL A 116 -5.07 3.01 2.91
CA VAL A 116 -6.55 2.99 2.80
C VAL A 116 -7.04 1.58 2.48
N ILE A 117 -6.43 0.91 1.50
CA ILE A 117 -6.79 -0.46 1.14
C ILE A 117 -6.53 -1.43 2.30
N ALA A 118 -5.31 -1.44 2.85
CA ALA A 118 -4.94 -2.36 3.93
C ALA A 118 -5.79 -2.16 5.19
N PHE A 119 -6.09 -0.90 5.56
CA PHE A 119 -6.93 -0.60 6.71
C PHE A 119 -8.37 -1.02 6.50
N SER A 120 -8.90 -0.81 5.30
CA SER A 120 -10.27 -1.21 4.94
C SER A 120 -10.41 -2.74 4.93
N GLU A 121 -9.42 -3.48 4.39
CA GLU A 121 -9.41 -4.94 4.43
C GLU A 121 -9.45 -5.46 5.87
N ILE A 122 -8.59 -4.90 6.74
CA ILE A 122 -8.53 -5.30 8.15
C ILE A 122 -9.85 -4.97 8.86
N LEU A 123 -10.37 -3.74 8.69
CA LEU A 123 -11.61 -3.31 9.34
C LEU A 123 -12.80 -4.22 8.99
N LEU A 124 -12.94 -4.58 7.71
CA LEU A 124 -14.08 -5.37 7.24
C LEU A 124 -13.95 -6.87 7.53
N THR A 125 -12.71 -7.38 7.67
CA THR A 125 -12.46 -8.80 7.92
C THR A 125 -12.03 -9.10 9.35
N TYR A 126 -11.98 -8.10 10.23
CA TYR A 126 -11.55 -8.28 11.61
C TYR A 126 -12.63 -8.98 12.44
N ALA A 127 -12.20 -9.90 13.30
CA ALA A 127 -13.08 -10.54 14.26
C ALA A 127 -13.24 -9.64 15.49
N TYR A 128 -14.36 -8.96 15.60
CA TYR A 128 -14.64 -8.01 16.68
C TYR A 128 -15.03 -8.69 18.00
N LYS A 129 -15.12 -10.02 18.06
CA LYS A 129 -15.50 -10.76 19.27
C LYS A 129 -14.70 -10.31 20.49
N LYS A 130 -13.36 -10.23 20.37
CA LYS A 130 -12.50 -9.79 21.49
C LYS A 130 -12.82 -8.38 21.96
N PHE A 131 -13.12 -7.47 21.03
CA PHE A 131 -13.49 -6.09 21.38
C PHE A 131 -14.79 -6.06 22.19
N PHE A 132 -15.80 -6.82 21.77
CA PHE A 132 -17.08 -6.89 22.48
C PHE A 132 -16.96 -7.55 23.85
N MET A 133 -16.08 -8.54 24.04
CA MET A 133 -15.80 -9.16 25.35
C MET A 133 -15.23 -8.15 26.36
N TYR A 134 -14.53 -7.10 25.90
CA TYR A 134 -14.02 -6.05 26.81
C TYR A 134 -15.07 -4.95 27.13
N VAL A 135 -16.07 -4.78 26.28
CA VAL A 135 -17.03 -3.67 26.37
C VAL A 135 -18.38 -4.13 26.92
N LEU A 136 -18.79 -5.38 26.69
CA LEU A 136 -20.07 -5.94 27.11
C LEU A 136 -19.91 -6.82 28.37
N PRO A 137 -20.93 -6.83 29.26
CA PRO A 137 -20.96 -7.75 30.37
C PRO A 137 -21.11 -9.21 29.89
N GLU A 138 -20.58 -10.17 30.66
CA GLU A 138 -20.52 -11.62 30.33
C GLU A 138 -21.86 -12.22 29.87
N SER A 139 -23.00 -11.65 30.33
CA SER A 139 -24.34 -12.08 29.93
C SER A 139 -24.76 -11.74 28.50
N MET A 140 -24.01 -10.88 27.83
CA MET A 140 -24.28 -10.41 26.45
C MET A 140 -23.13 -10.72 25.46
N GLU A 141 -22.25 -11.65 25.81
CA GLU A 141 -21.15 -12.03 24.91
C GLU A 141 -21.67 -12.70 23.64
N PRO A 142 -21.21 -12.25 22.46
CA PRO A 142 -21.63 -12.86 21.20
C PRO A 142 -21.03 -14.26 21.03
N GLU A 143 -21.86 -15.24 20.67
CA GLU A 143 -21.43 -16.63 20.43
C GLU A 143 -20.53 -16.77 19.19
N GLY A 144 -20.61 -15.85 18.21
CA GLY A 144 -19.84 -15.85 16.97
C GLY A 144 -18.63 -14.92 16.98
N LEU A 145 -17.83 -14.96 15.92
CA LEU A 145 -16.65 -14.09 15.72
C LEU A 145 -17.00 -12.62 15.51
N VAL A 146 -18.25 -12.28 15.22
CA VAL A 146 -18.72 -10.93 14.89
C VAL A 146 -17.83 -10.31 13.82
N GLN A 147 -17.78 -10.93 12.65
CA GLN A 147 -17.08 -10.44 11.45
C GLN A 147 -18.08 -9.88 10.47
N LEU A 148 -17.76 -8.77 9.84
CA LEU A 148 -18.54 -8.25 8.70
C LEU A 148 -18.36 -9.13 7.47
N LEU A 149 -17.13 -9.59 7.22
CA LEU A 149 -16.77 -10.48 6.12
C LEU A 149 -15.74 -11.51 6.61
N SER A 150 -15.80 -12.74 6.09
CA SER A 150 -14.72 -13.73 6.30
C SER A 150 -13.41 -13.23 5.71
N THR A 151 -12.29 -13.63 6.29
CA THR A 151 -10.94 -13.29 5.85
C THR A 151 -10.66 -13.72 4.41
N ASP A 152 -11.37 -14.72 3.89
CA ASP A 152 -11.26 -15.18 2.51
C ASP A 152 -11.72 -14.14 1.49
N TYR A 153 -12.56 -13.20 1.91
CA TYR A 153 -13.10 -12.12 1.07
C TYR A 153 -12.24 -10.83 1.06
N LYS A 154 -11.03 -10.85 1.61
CA LYS A 154 -10.12 -9.68 1.61
C LYS A 154 -9.97 -9.04 0.24
N PHE A 155 -9.76 -9.88 -0.79
CA PHE A 155 -9.57 -9.40 -2.16
C PHE A 155 -10.82 -8.75 -2.74
N ALA A 156 -12.01 -9.22 -2.34
CA ALA A 156 -13.27 -8.61 -2.75
C ALA A 156 -13.42 -7.19 -2.17
N VAL A 157 -12.91 -6.96 -0.96
CA VAL A 157 -12.89 -5.63 -0.34
C VAL A 157 -12.03 -4.66 -1.16
N SER A 158 -10.79 -5.04 -1.47
CA SER A 158 -9.88 -4.22 -2.27
C SER A 158 -10.46 -3.91 -3.65
N PHE A 159 -11.06 -4.92 -4.29
CA PHE A 159 -11.70 -4.75 -5.60
C PHE A 159 -12.93 -3.83 -5.54
N SER A 160 -13.77 -3.98 -4.52
CA SER A 160 -14.94 -3.13 -4.34
C SER A 160 -14.56 -1.67 -4.14
N ILE A 161 -13.54 -1.41 -3.31
CA ILE A 161 -13.02 -0.05 -3.10
C ILE A 161 -12.45 0.51 -4.40
N LEU A 162 -11.68 -0.29 -5.15
CA LEU A 162 -11.15 0.11 -6.45
C LEU A 162 -12.28 0.55 -7.39
N VAL A 163 -13.32 -0.27 -7.53
CA VAL A 163 -14.46 0.03 -8.42
C VAL A 163 -15.20 1.29 -7.97
N ILE A 164 -15.47 1.42 -6.67
CA ILE A 164 -16.12 2.61 -6.10
C ILE A 164 -15.30 3.87 -6.39
N VAL A 165 -13.99 3.82 -6.12
CA VAL A 165 -13.13 4.98 -6.36
C VAL A 165 -13.06 5.34 -7.83
N LEU A 166 -12.93 4.36 -8.74
CA LEU A 166 -12.93 4.62 -10.19
C LEU A 166 -14.25 5.23 -10.69
N LEU A 167 -15.39 4.84 -10.13
CA LEU A 167 -16.69 5.41 -10.50
C LEU A 167 -16.86 6.86 -10.04
N TYR A 168 -16.40 7.20 -8.84
CA TYR A 168 -16.58 8.55 -8.28
C TYR A 168 -15.37 9.48 -8.52
N ARG A 169 -14.16 8.96 -8.58
CA ARG A 169 -12.91 9.70 -8.77
C ARG A 169 -11.89 8.92 -9.59
N PRO A 170 -12.00 8.91 -10.92
CA PRO A 170 -11.10 8.14 -11.80
C PRO A 170 -9.63 8.56 -11.68
N SER A 171 -9.34 9.77 -11.20
CA SER A 171 -7.98 10.24 -10.93
C SER A 171 -7.38 9.76 -9.59
N GLY A 172 -8.12 8.93 -8.84
CA GLY A 172 -7.74 8.52 -7.49
C GLY A 172 -8.11 9.54 -6.41
N ILE A 173 -7.97 9.14 -5.14
CA ILE A 173 -8.34 9.97 -3.99
C ILE A 173 -7.41 11.18 -3.84
N PHE A 174 -6.12 10.97 -4.06
CA PHE A 174 -5.07 12.00 -3.86
C PHE A 174 -4.65 12.70 -5.15
N LYS A 175 -5.54 12.78 -6.14
CA LYS A 175 -5.34 13.45 -7.43
C LYS A 175 -4.04 13.02 -8.10
N GLY A 176 -4.05 11.86 -8.73
CA GLY A 176 -3.11 11.51 -9.77
C GLY A 176 -3.38 12.36 -11.03
N LYS A 177 -2.47 12.35 -11.99
CA LYS A 177 -2.74 12.94 -13.29
C LYS A 177 -3.91 12.21 -13.96
N VAL A 178 -4.88 12.96 -14.46
CA VAL A 178 -5.88 12.44 -15.40
C VAL A 178 -5.16 12.36 -16.75
N LEU A 179 -5.01 11.14 -17.24
CA LEU A 179 -4.54 10.88 -18.61
C LEU A 179 -5.56 11.38 -19.63
#